data_fced75fb1d77213f7455c7f9a1138ad8
#
_entry.id   fced75fb1d77213f7455c7f9a1138ad8
#
_cell.length_a   1.000
_cell.length_b   1.000
_cell.length_c   1.000
_cell.angle_alpha   90.00
_cell.angle_beta   90.00
_cell.angle_gamma   90.00
#
_symmetry.space_group_name_H-M   'P 1'
#
loop_
_entity.id
_entity.type
_entity.pdbx_description
1 polymer ?
#
loop_
_entity_poly.entity_id
_entity_poly.type
_entity_poly.pdbx_seq_one_letter_code
_entity_poly.pdbx_strand_id
1 'polypeptide(L)'
;MKIMTRIAALCAAGAVVCYLGLSGYVWYHDKARIQESDVQLSAIKENNQILGLFREKGCDYCHTPSAALPFYASLPVAKQLMKYDTRLGYKSFNLEAVRSALINDHAVSQSDLNKIEWVMQHNTMPPTRYVALHWAGKMDDDEQVLILNWIKKQRESHYASPDMAAARRNEPVQPVPKFLPVEEQKVALGFRLYHDTRLSGDSTISCASCHSLNAGGVDGRQTSRGVNGAIGPINAPTVFNATFNLEQFWDGRAADLQKQAGGPPLNPIEMASKSWDEIVTKLDTDPALKTAFETVYPQGFNGDTITDAIAEYEKTLITPDAPFDKWLRGDENALTAQQKHGYALFKENKCATCHGGIILGGRSFEPLGLKKEYDFGELTAADIGRMNVTKEVRDRLRQKVPGLRNVALTAPYFHRGDVPSLDEAVKLMLRYQVGTSLPQNEVDDIVAFLDSLTGVYTPYQPASR
;
A
#
# COMPACT_ATOMS: atom_id res chain seq x y z
N MET A 1 37.43 -47.52 -16.98
CA MET A 1 37.08 -46.86 -15.68
C MET A 1 38.10 -45.79 -15.25
N LYS A 2 39.40 -46.09 -15.07
CA LYS A 2 40.42 -45.09 -14.63
C LYS A 2 40.60 -43.86 -15.52
N ILE A 3 40.43 -43.94 -16.86
CA ILE A 3 40.58 -42.81 -17.80
C ILE A 3 39.35 -41.86 -17.67
N MET A 4 38.14 -42.40 -17.60
CA MET A 4 36.93 -41.58 -17.42
C MET A 4 36.94 -40.83 -16.08
N THR A 5 37.44 -41.46 -15.02
CA THR A 5 37.59 -40.82 -13.68
C THR A 5 38.60 -39.66 -13.72
N ARG A 6 39.73 -39.85 -14.46
CA ARG A 6 40.72 -38.76 -14.66
C ARG A 6 40.18 -37.58 -15.50
N ILE A 7 39.46 -37.86 -16.56
CA ILE A 7 38.81 -36.82 -17.37
C ILE A 7 37.77 -36.08 -16.53
N ALA A 8 36.93 -36.77 -15.80
CA ALA A 8 35.94 -36.14 -14.90
C ALA A 8 36.62 -35.27 -13.83
N ALA A 9 37.72 -35.71 -13.25
CA ALA A 9 38.48 -34.92 -12.26
C ALA A 9 39.11 -33.67 -12.89
N LEU A 10 39.65 -33.76 -14.12
CA LEU A 10 40.20 -32.59 -14.82
C LEU A 10 39.12 -31.61 -15.21
N CYS A 11 37.96 -32.06 -15.67
CA CYS A 11 36.81 -31.19 -15.97
C CYS A 11 36.30 -30.50 -14.69
N ALA A 12 36.21 -31.21 -13.57
CA ALA A 12 35.82 -30.63 -12.29
C ALA A 12 36.83 -29.57 -11.81
N ALA A 13 38.13 -29.88 -11.88
CA ALA A 13 39.17 -28.90 -11.53
C ALA A 13 39.13 -27.66 -12.43
N GLY A 14 38.95 -27.86 -13.73
CA GLY A 14 38.76 -26.74 -14.69
C GLY A 14 37.55 -25.87 -14.36
N ALA A 15 36.42 -26.49 -14.01
CA ALA A 15 35.20 -25.76 -13.63
C ALA A 15 35.42 -24.96 -12.32
N VAL A 16 36.13 -25.52 -11.32
CA VAL A 16 36.47 -24.80 -10.09
C VAL A 16 37.38 -23.61 -10.36
N VAL A 17 38.41 -23.75 -11.20
CA VAL A 17 39.31 -22.64 -11.57
C VAL A 17 38.54 -21.53 -12.31
N CYS A 18 37.66 -21.91 -13.26
CA CYS A 18 36.80 -20.93 -13.95
C CYS A 18 35.86 -20.19 -13.00
N TYR A 19 35.24 -20.91 -12.07
CA TYR A 19 34.36 -20.32 -11.07
C TYR A 19 35.12 -19.32 -10.15
N LEU A 20 36.28 -19.73 -9.62
CA LEU A 20 37.10 -18.88 -8.77
C LEU A 20 37.61 -17.64 -9.52
N GLY A 21 38.03 -17.82 -10.77
CA GLY A 21 38.46 -16.71 -11.65
C GLY A 21 37.35 -15.70 -11.91
N LEU A 22 36.14 -16.21 -12.22
CA LEU A 22 34.96 -15.36 -12.46
C LEU A 22 34.52 -14.66 -11.17
N SER A 23 34.45 -15.38 -10.06
CA SER A 23 34.07 -14.80 -8.77
C SER A 23 35.07 -13.77 -8.28
N GLY A 24 36.37 -13.99 -8.50
CA GLY A 24 37.41 -13.02 -8.20
C GLY A 24 37.31 -11.76 -9.05
N TYR A 25 37.00 -11.90 -10.36
CA TYR A 25 36.74 -10.78 -11.24
C TYR A 25 35.49 -9.97 -10.79
N VAL A 26 34.38 -10.66 -10.49
CA VAL A 26 33.17 -10.05 -10.01
C VAL A 26 33.41 -9.29 -8.72
N TRP A 27 34.13 -9.89 -7.77
CA TRP A 27 34.49 -9.24 -6.50
C TRP A 27 35.33 -7.97 -6.73
N TYR A 28 36.29 -8.00 -7.64
CA TYR A 28 37.08 -6.82 -7.99
C TYR A 28 36.22 -5.72 -8.63
N HIS A 29 35.34 -6.10 -9.54
CA HIS A 29 34.40 -5.17 -10.19
C HIS A 29 33.43 -4.53 -9.18
N ASP A 30 32.85 -5.33 -8.28
CA ASP A 30 31.94 -4.84 -7.24
C ASP A 30 32.65 -3.87 -6.29
N LYS A 31 33.92 -4.17 -5.90
CA LYS A 31 34.74 -3.25 -5.09
C LYS A 31 35.08 -1.94 -5.82
N ALA A 32 35.36 -1.99 -7.12
CA ALA A 32 35.63 -0.78 -7.89
C ALA A 32 34.42 0.16 -7.91
N ARG A 33 33.21 -0.39 -7.96
CA ARG A 33 31.98 0.41 -7.85
C ARG A 33 31.83 1.15 -6.51
N ILE A 34 32.34 0.59 -5.43
CA ILE A 34 32.29 1.21 -4.09
C ILE A 34 33.13 2.48 -4.07
N GLN A 35 34.30 2.46 -4.70
CA GLN A 35 35.19 3.63 -4.76
C GLN A 35 34.60 4.81 -5.56
N GLU A 36 33.73 4.56 -6.53
CA GLU A 36 32.98 5.59 -7.23
C GLU A 36 31.83 6.19 -6.39
N SER A 37 31.54 5.60 -5.22
CA SER A 37 30.41 5.98 -4.37
C SER A 37 30.73 7.00 -3.28
N ASP A 38 31.95 7.50 -3.17
CA ASP A 38 32.36 8.54 -2.19
C ASP A 38 31.70 9.92 -2.42
N VAL A 39 30.70 9.98 -3.28
CA VAL A 39 29.89 11.18 -3.46
C VAL A 39 28.87 11.27 -2.34
N GLN A 40 29.02 12.29 -1.52
CA GLN A 40 28.01 12.65 -0.53
C GLN A 40 26.75 13.12 -1.25
N LEU A 41 25.71 12.25 -1.28
CA LEU A 41 24.46 12.52 -2.01
C LEU A 41 23.40 13.20 -1.13
N SER A 42 23.43 12.95 0.19
CA SER A 42 22.49 13.47 1.19
C SER A 42 23.24 14.37 2.18
N ALA A 43 22.56 15.36 2.76
CA ALA A 43 23.07 16.15 3.87
C ALA A 43 23.18 15.32 5.16
N ILE A 44 22.41 14.26 5.28
CA ILE A 44 22.39 13.38 6.45
C ILE A 44 23.40 12.24 6.28
N LYS A 45 24.41 12.20 7.16
CA LYS A 45 25.47 11.19 7.12
C LYS A 45 24.95 9.74 7.14
N GLU A 46 23.93 9.46 7.94
CA GLU A 46 23.33 8.13 8.03
C GLU A 46 22.67 7.71 6.72
N ASN A 47 21.98 8.63 6.02
CA ASN A 47 21.40 8.37 4.71
C ASN A 47 22.50 7.97 3.69
N ASN A 48 23.65 8.63 3.72
CA ASN A 48 24.77 8.26 2.85
C ASN A 48 25.33 6.88 3.18
N GLN A 49 25.38 6.49 4.46
CA GLN A 49 25.80 5.13 4.85
C GLN A 49 24.85 4.07 4.29
N ILE A 50 23.53 4.28 4.38
CA ILE A 50 22.53 3.35 3.84
C ILE A 50 22.57 3.29 2.31
N LEU A 51 22.70 4.44 1.64
CA LEU A 51 22.87 4.52 0.19
C LEU A 51 24.12 3.77 -0.29
N GLY A 52 25.23 3.99 0.43
CA GLY A 52 26.50 3.28 0.17
C GLY A 52 26.35 1.77 0.32
N LEU A 53 25.70 1.33 1.40
CA LEU A 53 25.48 -0.09 1.68
C LEU A 53 24.59 -0.75 0.62
N PHE A 54 23.49 -0.14 0.20
CA PHE A 54 22.66 -0.67 -0.88
C PHE A 54 23.41 -0.83 -2.19
N ARG A 55 24.31 0.11 -2.50
CA ARG A 55 25.15 0.04 -3.68
C ARG A 55 26.23 -1.03 -3.54
N GLU A 56 26.90 -1.11 -2.38
CA GLU A 56 27.92 -2.11 -2.09
C GLU A 56 27.39 -3.52 -2.22
N LYS A 57 26.20 -3.78 -1.70
CA LYS A 57 25.54 -5.09 -1.77
C LYS A 57 24.88 -5.37 -3.13
N GLY A 58 24.89 -4.41 -4.06
CA GLY A 58 24.36 -4.57 -5.40
C GLY A 58 22.83 -4.65 -5.45
N CYS A 59 22.13 -4.09 -4.46
CA CYS A 59 20.66 -4.07 -4.42
C CYS A 59 20.07 -3.39 -5.66
N ASP A 60 20.76 -2.37 -6.17
CA ASP A 60 20.39 -1.61 -7.36
C ASP A 60 20.34 -2.45 -8.64
N TYR A 61 21.17 -3.49 -8.80
CA TYR A 61 21.14 -4.36 -9.97
C TYR A 61 19.77 -4.96 -10.28
N CYS A 62 19.02 -5.32 -9.24
CA CYS A 62 17.72 -5.98 -9.40
C CYS A 62 16.54 -5.06 -9.07
N HIS A 63 16.77 -3.97 -8.32
CA HIS A 63 15.71 -3.15 -7.75
C HIS A 63 15.64 -1.73 -8.33
N THR A 64 16.47 -1.41 -9.34
CA THR A 64 16.35 -0.15 -10.10
C THR A 64 16.33 -0.42 -11.60
N PRO A 65 15.60 0.39 -12.39
CA PRO A 65 15.62 0.25 -13.85
C PRO A 65 16.90 0.81 -14.49
N SER A 66 17.65 1.64 -13.75
CA SER A 66 18.77 2.46 -14.27
C SER A 66 20.14 1.91 -13.88
N ALA A 67 20.24 0.76 -13.20
CA ALA A 67 21.52 0.19 -12.81
C ALA A 67 22.36 -0.22 -14.01
N ALA A 68 23.63 0.24 -14.04
CA ALA A 68 24.61 -0.25 -14.99
C ALA A 68 24.96 -1.70 -14.63
N LEU A 69 24.49 -2.65 -15.43
CA LEU A 69 24.77 -4.06 -15.23
C LEU A 69 26.21 -4.40 -15.63
N PRO A 70 26.87 -5.34 -14.94
CA PRO A 70 28.22 -5.77 -15.29
C PRO A 70 28.25 -6.47 -16.66
N PHE A 71 29.44 -6.51 -17.31
CA PHE A 71 29.58 -7.03 -18.67
C PHE A 71 29.06 -8.47 -18.84
N TYR A 72 29.23 -9.33 -17.82
CA TYR A 72 28.77 -10.72 -17.87
C TYR A 72 27.23 -10.84 -17.92
N ALA A 73 26.49 -9.79 -17.58
CA ALA A 73 25.04 -9.75 -17.78
C ALA A 73 24.64 -9.82 -19.27
N SER A 74 25.60 -9.62 -20.20
CA SER A 74 25.40 -9.82 -21.63
C SER A 74 25.61 -11.25 -22.11
N LEU A 75 26.27 -12.10 -21.30
CA LEU A 75 26.55 -13.50 -21.64
C LEU A 75 25.25 -14.34 -21.65
N PRO A 76 25.13 -15.37 -22.53
CA PRO A 76 23.86 -16.03 -22.80
C PRO A 76 23.10 -16.53 -21.57
N VAL A 77 23.75 -17.24 -20.66
CA VAL A 77 23.13 -17.80 -19.43
C VAL A 77 22.91 -16.69 -18.39
N ALA A 78 23.92 -15.86 -18.13
CA ALA A 78 23.86 -14.77 -17.17
C ALA A 78 22.79 -13.74 -17.57
N LYS A 79 22.67 -13.43 -18.87
CA LYS A 79 21.65 -12.52 -19.41
C LYS A 79 20.23 -12.96 -19.08
N GLN A 80 19.94 -14.26 -19.22
CA GLN A 80 18.61 -14.79 -18.93
C GLN A 80 18.30 -14.73 -17.43
N LEU A 81 19.28 -15.12 -16.59
CA LEU A 81 19.16 -15.09 -15.15
C LEU A 81 18.99 -13.65 -14.61
N MET A 82 19.84 -12.72 -15.07
CA MET A 82 19.76 -11.31 -14.70
C MET A 82 18.43 -10.68 -15.11
N LYS A 83 17.95 -10.95 -16.33
CA LYS A 83 16.62 -10.49 -16.77
C LYS A 83 15.49 -11.02 -15.89
N TYR A 84 15.58 -12.28 -15.50
CA TYR A 84 14.61 -12.90 -14.60
C TYR A 84 14.64 -12.24 -13.22
N ASP A 85 15.82 -12.09 -12.61
CA ASP A 85 16.01 -11.53 -11.29
C ASP A 85 15.62 -10.03 -11.24
N THR A 86 16.03 -9.24 -12.24
CA THR A 86 15.65 -7.83 -12.35
C THR A 86 14.13 -7.68 -12.48
N ARG A 87 13.49 -8.51 -13.32
CA ARG A 87 12.02 -8.46 -13.44
C ARG A 87 11.31 -8.77 -12.14
N LEU A 88 11.75 -9.81 -11.41
CA LEU A 88 11.16 -10.17 -10.11
C LEU A 88 11.47 -9.14 -9.03
N GLY A 89 12.71 -8.69 -8.96
CA GLY A 89 13.16 -7.68 -8.01
C GLY A 89 12.38 -6.39 -8.18
N TYR A 90 12.34 -5.86 -9.39
CA TYR A 90 11.66 -4.60 -9.70
C TYR A 90 10.13 -4.69 -9.60
N LYS A 91 9.55 -5.88 -9.89
CA LYS A 91 8.11 -6.13 -9.65
C LYS A 91 7.76 -6.01 -8.17
N SER A 92 8.65 -6.47 -7.29
CA SER A 92 8.39 -6.59 -5.84
C SER A 92 8.75 -5.34 -5.05
N PHE A 93 9.82 -4.62 -5.47
CA PHE A 93 10.38 -3.49 -4.74
C PHE A 93 11.12 -2.55 -5.70
N ASN A 94 10.91 -1.24 -5.54
CA ASN A 94 11.59 -0.20 -6.31
C ASN A 94 12.51 0.61 -5.41
N LEU A 95 13.82 0.34 -5.48
CA LEU A 95 14.84 1.03 -4.70
C LEU A 95 14.99 2.51 -5.10
N GLU A 96 14.60 2.89 -6.32
CA GLU A 96 14.73 4.27 -6.80
C GLU A 96 13.92 5.25 -5.94
N ALA A 97 12.73 4.85 -5.48
CA ALA A 97 11.90 5.65 -4.58
C ALA A 97 12.61 5.89 -3.23
N VAL A 98 13.23 4.83 -2.68
CA VAL A 98 14.01 4.92 -1.42
C VAL A 98 15.24 5.82 -1.61
N ARG A 99 15.98 5.63 -2.71
CA ARG A 99 17.16 6.47 -3.04
C ARG A 99 16.77 7.93 -3.17
N SER A 100 15.70 8.22 -3.90
CA SER A 100 15.20 9.60 -4.08
C SER A 100 14.83 10.23 -2.74
N ALA A 101 14.14 9.49 -1.88
CA ALA A 101 13.79 9.96 -0.55
C ALA A 101 15.05 10.28 0.29
N LEU A 102 16.03 9.37 0.33
CA LEU A 102 17.25 9.54 1.10
C LEU A 102 18.13 10.70 0.59
N ILE A 103 18.24 10.86 -0.74
CA ILE A 103 19.05 11.95 -1.35
C ILE A 103 18.42 13.32 -1.05
N ASN A 104 17.09 13.41 -1.04
CA ASN A 104 16.37 14.65 -0.77
C ASN A 104 16.01 14.84 0.71
N ASP A 105 16.52 14.01 1.60
CA ASP A 105 16.27 14.03 3.04
C ASP A 105 14.75 13.97 3.39
N HIS A 106 13.99 13.25 2.57
CA HIS A 106 12.57 12.98 2.78
C HIS A 106 12.36 11.66 3.53
N ALA A 107 11.20 11.52 4.16
CA ALA A 107 10.79 10.26 4.78
C ALA A 107 10.68 9.14 3.73
N VAL A 108 11.30 7.99 3.99
CA VAL A 108 11.10 6.77 3.20
C VAL A 108 9.73 6.19 3.50
N SER A 109 8.99 5.75 2.48
CA SER A 109 7.63 5.24 2.67
C SER A 109 7.58 4.07 3.66
N GLN A 110 6.51 3.99 4.47
CA GLN A 110 6.35 2.88 5.43
C GLN A 110 6.34 1.51 4.74
N SER A 111 5.73 1.41 3.56
CA SER A 111 5.73 0.16 2.78
C SER A 111 7.14 -0.26 2.39
N ASP A 112 7.99 0.68 1.98
CA ASP A 112 9.38 0.37 1.63
C ASP A 112 10.21 0.01 2.85
N LEU A 113 10.06 0.74 3.97
CA LEU A 113 10.69 0.39 5.25
C LEU A 113 10.30 -1.02 5.70
N ASN A 114 9.01 -1.37 5.62
CA ASN A 114 8.51 -2.69 6.02
C ASN A 114 9.05 -3.82 5.11
N LYS A 115 9.16 -3.57 3.80
CA LYS A 115 9.75 -4.52 2.85
C LYS A 115 11.23 -4.76 3.15
N ILE A 116 12.00 -3.70 3.39
CA ILE A 116 13.44 -3.80 3.74
C ILE A 116 13.60 -4.53 5.08
N GLU A 117 12.83 -4.14 6.11
CA GLU A 117 12.88 -4.78 7.42
C GLU A 117 12.64 -6.28 7.35
N TRP A 118 11.56 -6.67 6.66
CA TRP A 118 11.21 -8.09 6.57
C TRP A 118 12.33 -8.92 5.94
N VAL A 119 12.93 -8.44 4.84
CA VAL A 119 14.01 -9.18 4.15
C VAL A 119 15.31 -9.22 4.98
N MET A 120 15.57 -8.19 5.79
CA MET A 120 16.72 -8.19 6.72
C MET A 120 16.51 -9.18 7.86
N GLN A 121 15.35 -9.17 8.51
CA GLN A 121 15.02 -10.08 9.62
C GLN A 121 15.03 -11.55 9.21
N HIS A 122 14.68 -11.86 7.95
CA HIS A 122 14.57 -13.24 7.46
C HIS A 122 15.73 -13.68 6.56
N ASN A 123 16.75 -12.87 6.38
CA ASN A 123 17.94 -13.18 5.56
C ASN A 123 17.57 -13.66 4.13
N THR A 124 16.54 -13.09 3.51
CA THR A 124 16.06 -13.49 2.18
C THR A 124 16.66 -12.68 1.04
N MET A 125 17.36 -11.61 1.36
CA MET A 125 18.09 -10.75 0.42
C MET A 125 19.51 -10.48 0.95
N PRO A 126 20.51 -10.51 0.08
CA PRO A 126 20.47 -10.94 -1.33
C PRO A 126 20.17 -12.44 -1.50
N PRO A 127 19.60 -12.88 -2.67
CA PRO A 127 19.35 -14.30 -2.92
C PRO A 127 20.64 -15.11 -2.92
N THR A 128 20.61 -16.35 -2.43
CA THR A 128 21.80 -17.25 -2.36
C THR A 128 22.49 -17.40 -3.73
N ARG A 129 21.72 -17.46 -4.84
CA ARG A 129 22.27 -17.56 -6.19
C ARG A 129 23.06 -16.31 -6.61
N TYR A 130 22.69 -15.11 -6.10
CA TYR A 130 23.44 -13.87 -6.29
C TYR A 130 24.75 -13.93 -5.51
N VAL A 131 24.68 -14.23 -4.22
CA VAL A 131 25.84 -14.31 -3.33
C VAL A 131 26.85 -15.38 -3.78
N ALA A 132 26.39 -16.45 -4.44
CA ALA A 132 27.28 -17.48 -4.98
C ALA A 132 28.32 -16.92 -5.95
N LEU A 133 28.04 -15.83 -6.68
CA LEU A 133 28.96 -15.14 -7.58
C LEU A 133 29.47 -13.81 -7.00
N HIS A 134 28.63 -13.08 -6.27
CA HIS A 134 28.90 -11.77 -5.68
C HIS A 134 29.20 -11.92 -4.18
N TRP A 135 30.39 -12.39 -3.82
CA TRP A 135 30.74 -12.68 -2.42
C TRP A 135 30.70 -11.43 -1.51
N ALA A 136 31.05 -10.24 -2.06
CA ALA A 136 30.92 -8.97 -1.35
C ALA A 136 29.46 -8.54 -1.11
N GLY A 137 28.53 -9.11 -1.87
CA GLY A 137 27.09 -8.81 -1.74
C GLY A 137 26.44 -9.41 -0.49
N LYS A 138 27.09 -10.37 0.18
CA LYS A 138 26.54 -10.94 1.43
C LYS A 138 26.48 -9.87 2.51
N MET A 139 25.32 -9.75 3.15
CA MET A 139 25.13 -8.89 4.32
C MET A 139 25.72 -9.57 5.56
N ASP A 140 26.47 -8.87 6.38
CA ASP A 140 26.87 -9.32 7.70
C ASP A 140 25.92 -8.83 8.79
N ASP A 141 26.12 -9.31 10.02
CA ASP A 141 25.21 -9.04 11.14
C ASP A 141 25.24 -7.55 11.54
N ASP A 142 26.41 -6.88 11.47
CA ASP A 142 26.55 -5.47 11.82
C ASP A 142 25.84 -4.57 10.78
N GLU A 143 25.92 -4.92 9.52
CA GLU A 143 25.24 -4.24 8.42
C GLU A 143 23.71 -4.39 8.51
N GLN A 144 23.24 -5.60 8.90
CA GLN A 144 21.82 -5.82 9.15
C GLN A 144 21.32 -4.98 10.33
N VAL A 145 22.07 -4.98 11.44
CA VAL A 145 21.76 -4.15 12.62
C VAL A 145 21.74 -2.67 12.26
N LEU A 146 22.67 -2.20 11.42
CA LEU A 146 22.70 -0.82 10.94
C LEU A 146 21.40 -0.46 10.19
N ILE A 147 20.96 -1.31 9.24
CA ILE A 147 19.72 -1.07 8.48
C ILE A 147 18.50 -1.13 9.42
N LEU A 148 18.40 -2.11 10.30
CA LEU A 148 17.27 -2.22 11.22
C LEU A 148 17.18 -1.04 12.19
N ASN A 149 18.30 -0.54 12.69
CA ASN A 149 18.35 0.66 13.52
C ASN A 149 17.96 1.93 12.74
N TRP A 150 18.40 2.05 11.49
CA TRP A 150 17.97 3.12 10.61
C TRP A 150 16.46 3.10 10.37
N ILE A 151 15.87 1.91 10.08
CA ILE A 151 14.41 1.77 9.91
C ILE A 151 13.67 2.20 11.17
N LYS A 152 14.14 1.78 12.34
CA LYS A 152 13.57 2.19 13.63
C LYS A 152 13.56 3.71 13.76
N LYS A 153 14.67 4.38 13.48
CA LYS A 153 14.75 5.84 13.54
C LYS A 153 13.81 6.51 12.54
N GLN A 154 13.73 5.99 11.30
CA GLN A 154 12.79 6.50 10.29
C GLN A 154 11.34 6.43 10.80
N ARG A 155 10.94 5.31 11.40
CA ARG A 155 9.60 5.14 11.98
C ARG A 155 9.36 6.07 13.16
N GLU A 156 10.28 6.14 14.10
CA GLU A 156 10.16 7.00 15.30
C GLU A 156 10.08 8.48 14.92
N SER A 157 10.83 8.92 13.91
CA SER A 157 10.90 10.33 13.49
C SER A 157 9.73 10.78 12.63
N HIS A 158 9.18 9.88 11.78
CA HIS A 158 8.23 10.30 10.75
C HIS A 158 6.84 9.68 10.88
N TYR A 159 6.70 8.56 11.62
CA TYR A 159 5.48 7.77 11.60
C TYR A 159 4.91 7.42 12.96
N ALA A 160 5.74 7.36 14.01
CA ALA A 160 5.25 6.99 15.33
C ALA A 160 4.23 8.01 15.84
N SER A 161 3.04 7.52 16.21
CA SER A 161 2.05 8.37 16.86
C SER A 161 2.47 8.68 18.29
N PRO A 162 2.29 9.93 18.78
CA PRO A 162 2.68 10.33 20.13
C PRO A 162 1.99 9.50 21.23
N ASP A 163 0.80 8.99 20.97
CA ASP A 163 -0.01 8.20 21.91
C ASP A 163 0.31 6.69 21.88
N MET A 164 1.25 6.25 21.03
CA MET A 164 1.73 4.87 21.06
C MET A 164 2.57 4.57 22.30
N ALA A 165 2.40 3.38 22.85
CA ALA A 165 3.29 2.87 23.90
C ALA A 165 4.74 2.81 23.39
N ALA A 166 5.71 3.20 24.21
CA ALA A 166 7.12 3.27 23.86
C ALA A 166 7.63 1.96 23.24
N ALA A 167 7.21 0.80 23.79
CA ALA A 167 7.59 -0.52 23.29
C ALA A 167 7.03 -0.83 21.90
N ARG A 168 6.06 -0.06 21.37
CA ARG A 168 5.38 -0.31 20.10
C ARG A 168 5.64 0.75 19.04
N ARG A 169 6.43 1.78 19.34
CA ARG A 169 6.73 2.86 18.37
C ARG A 169 7.44 2.39 17.11
N ASN A 170 8.07 1.21 17.17
CA ASN A 170 8.70 0.58 16.01
C ASN A 170 7.81 -0.42 15.27
N GLU A 171 6.54 -0.58 15.64
CA GLU A 171 5.62 -1.43 14.87
C GLU A 171 5.38 -0.86 13.46
N PRO A 172 5.19 -1.72 12.46
CA PRO A 172 4.92 -1.31 11.08
C PRO A 172 3.55 -0.63 10.89
N VAL A 173 2.78 -0.52 11.93
CA VAL A 173 1.41 -0.01 11.97
C VAL A 173 1.23 1.04 13.07
N GLN A 174 0.30 1.97 12.88
CA GLN A 174 -0.02 3.01 13.85
C GLN A 174 -1.51 2.98 14.19
N PRO A 175 -1.91 3.45 15.40
CA PRO A 175 -3.32 3.58 15.75
C PRO A 175 -3.99 4.67 14.91
N VAL A 176 -5.28 4.50 14.65
CA VAL A 176 -6.09 5.57 14.07
C VAL A 176 -6.17 6.73 15.09
N PRO A 177 -5.87 7.99 14.71
CA PRO A 177 -6.00 9.12 15.61
C PRO A 177 -7.45 9.31 16.05
N LYS A 178 -7.64 9.80 17.27
CA LYS A 178 -8.99 9.97 17.85
C LYS A 178 -9.81 11.07 17.17
N PHE A 179 -9.12 12.03 16.59
CA PHE A 179 -9.71 13.14 15.83
C PHE A 179 -8.70 13.68 14.82
N LEU A 180 -9.22 14.35 13.82
CA LEU A 180 -8.43 15.14 12.87
C LEU A 180 -8.86 16.61 12.96
N PRO A 181 -7.95 17.54 12.70
CA PRO A 181 -8.34 18.96 12.60
C PRO A 181 -9.22 19.15 11.36
N VAL A 182 -10.39 19.77 11.57
CA VAL A 182 -11.39 20.04 10.53
C VAL A 182 -12.03 21.42 10.72
N GLU A 183 -12.60 21.96 9.64
CA GLU A 183 -13.39 23.18 9.67
C GLU A 183 -14.87 22.82 9.93
N GLU A 184 -15.33 22.91 11.16
CA GLU A 184 -16.67 22.48 11.60
C GLU A 184 -17.83 22.99 10.72
N GLN A 185 -17.75 24.23 10.23
CA GLN A 185 -18.77 24.80 9.37
C GLN A 185 -18.81 24.09 8.02
N LYS A 186 -17.65 23.75 7.44
CA LYS A 186 -17.56 22.94 6.22
C LYS A 186 -18.04 21.51 6.46
N VAL A 187 -17.67 20.91 7.58
CA VAL A 187 -18.15 19.57 7.99
C VAL A 187 -19.67 19.52 8.01
N ALA A 188 -20.33 20.53 8.61
CA ALA A 188 -21.80 20.60 8.65
C ALA A 188 -22.44 20.64 7.27
N LEU A 189 -21.85 21.40 6.33
CA LEU A 189 -22.29 21.46 4.93
C LEU A 189 -22.02 20.15 4.20
N GLY A 190 -20.82 19.60 4.37
CA GLY A 190 -20.41 18.33 3.76
C GLY A 190 -21.27 17.16 4.22
N PHE A 191 -21.66 17.13 5.50
CA PHE A 191 -22.62 16.14 6.02
C PHE A 191 -23.95 16.21 5.28
N ARG A 192 -24.51 17.40 5.06
CA ARG A 192 -25.76 17.58 4.29
C ARG A 192 -25.59 17.10 2.86
N LEU A 193 -24.50 17.52 2.18
CA LEU A 193 -24.23 17.16 0.79
C LEU A 193 -23.96 15.67 0.61
N TYR A 194 -23.25 15.01 1.53
CA TYR A 194 -23.00 13.57 1.48
C TYR A 194 -24.27 12.72 1.46
N HIS A 195 -25.35 13.22 2.09
CA HIS A 195 -26.67 12.59 2.12
C HIS A 195 -27.65 13.15 1.09
N ASP A 196 -27.24 14.14 0.29
CA ASP A 196 -28.14 14.86 -0.63
C ASP A 196 -28.26 14.16 -1.97
N THR A 197 -29.42 13.62 -2.26
CA THR A 197 -29.68 12.92 -3.52
C THR A 197 -29.72 13.86 -4.74
N ARG A 198 -29.86 15.18 -4.54
CA ARG A 198 -29.79 16.19 -5.63
C ARG A 198 -28.46 16.22 -6.35
N LEU A 199 -27.41 15.62 -5.77
CA LEU A 199 -26.12 15.44 -6.44
C LEU A 199 -26.18 14.41 -7.59
N SER A 200 -27.24 13.58 -7.67
CA SER A 200 -27.44 12.65 -8.80
C SER A 200 -28.41 13.21 -9.86
N GLY A 201 -28.27 12.74 -11.10
CA GLY A 201 -29.04 13.21 -12.25
C GLY A 201 -30.55 13.14 -12.05
N ASP A 202 -31.04 12.04 -11.48
CA ASP A 202 -32.46 11.83 -11.20
C ASP A 202 -32.86 12.11 -9.73
N SER A 203 -31.94 12.60 -8.93
CA SER A 203 -32.14 12.90 -7.49
C SER A 203 -32.54 11.67 -6.65
N THR A 204 -32.06 10.49 -7.00
CA THR A 204 -32.35 9.23 -6.25
C THR A 204 -31.18 8.71 -5.43
N ILE A 205 -29.94 9.08 -5.78
CA ILE A 205 -28.70 8.54 -5.20
C ILE A 205 -27.87 9.65 -4.57
N SER A 206 -27.33 9.36 -3.38
CA SER A 206 -26.33 10.19 -2.68
C SER A 206 -25.05 9.37 -2.42
N CYS A 207 -24.00 9.98 -1.87
CA CYS A 207 -22.80 9.25 -1.44
C CYS A 207 -23.14 8.14 -0.43
N ALA A 208 -24.04 8.44 0.52
CA ALA A 208 -24.51 7.49 1.52
C ALA A 208 -25.24 6.26 0.93
N SER A 209 -25.69 6.32 -0.33
CA SER A 209 -26.36 5.17 -0.98
C SER A 209 -25.41 4.00 -1.26
N CYS A 210 -24.14 4.31 -1.58
CA CYS A 210 -23.10 3.31 -1.84
C CYS A 210 -22.12 3.17 -0.69
N HIS A 211 -22.04 4.18 0.20
CA HIS A 211 -21.12 4.24 1.31
C HIS A 211 -21.87 4.41 2.64
N SER A 212 -22.68 3.39 2.99
CA SER A 212 -23.51 3.40 4.19
C SER A 212 -22.67 3.40 5.46
N LEU A 213 -22.78 4.44 6.26
CA LEU A 213 -22.02 4.59 7.50
C LEU A 213 -22.43 3.58 8.59
N ASN A 214 -23.60 2.97 8.45
CA ASN A 214 -24.09 1.93 9.37
C ASN A 214 -23.68 0.52 8.93
N ALA A 215 -23.02 0.37 7.76
CA ALA A 215 -22.67 -0.90 7.16
C ALA A 215 -21.18 -0.93 6.75
N GLY A 216 -20.29 -0.46 7.61
CA GLY A 216 -18.85 -0.48 7.33
C GLY A 216 -18.37 0.57 6.30
N GLY A 217 -19.22 1.53 5.92
CA GLY A 217 -18.90 2.56 4.91
C GLY A 217 -18.93 2.03 3.47
N VAL A 218 -19.66 0.93 3.24
CA VAL A 218 -19.86 0.25 1.95
C VAL A 218 -21.35 -0.07 1.74
N ASP A 219 -21.72 -0.60 0.55
CA ASP A 219 -23.07 -1.09 0.29
C ASP A 219 -23.23 -2.62 0.41
N GLY A 220 -22.14 -3.34 0.70
CA GLY A 220 -22.13 -4.80 0.86
C GLY A 220 -22.41 -5.58 -0.43
N ARG A 221 -22.33 -4.95 -1.60
CA ARG A 221 -22.57 -5.57 -2.90
C ARG A 221 -21.25 -5.91 -3.60
N GLN A 222 -21.32 -6.87 -4.52
CA GLN A 222 -20.19 -7.15 -5.39
C GLN A 222 -19.73 -5.88 -6.13
N THR A 223 -20.69 -5.20 -6.75
CA THR A 223 -20.52 -3.88 -7.35
C THR A 223 -21.73 -3.00 -7.07
N SER A 224 -21.51 -1.70 -6.90
CA SER A 224 -22.57 -0.75 -6.59
C SER A 224 -23.54 -0.55 -7.75
N ARG A 225 -24.76 -0.09 -7.44
CA ARG A 225 -25.77 0.27 -8.42
C ARG A 225 -25.96 1.78 -8.45
N GLY A 226 -25.77 2.34 -9.63
CA GLY A 226 -25.99 3.75 -9.91
C GLY A 226 -27.43 4.06 -10.36
N VAL A 227 -27.62 5.28 -10.85
CA VAL A 227 -28.87 5.80 -11.40
C VAL A 227 -29.42 4.83 -12.45
N ASN A 228 -30.76 4.64 -12.46
CA ASN A 228 -31.45 3.68 -13.33
C ASN A 228 -30.97 2.23 -13.18
N GLY A 229 -30.37 1.87 -12.04
CA GLY A 229 -29.87 0.53 -11.78
C GLY A 229 -28.61 0.16 -12.56
N ALA A 230 -27.89 1.14 -13.12
CA ALA A 230 -26.60 0.92 -13.78
C ALA A 230 -25.62 0.18 -12.86
N ILE A 231 -24.89 -0.79 -13.42
CA ILE A 231 -23.98 -1.64 -12.64
C ILE A 231 -22.56 -1.09 -12.79
N GLY A 232 -21.94 -0.74 -11.66
CA GLY A 232 -20.53 -0.33 -11.61
C GLY A 232 -19.58 -1.50 -11.94
N PRO A 233 -18.36 -1.23 -12.42
CA PRO A 233 -17.41 -2.26 -12.81
C PRO A 233 -16.54 -2.75 -11.64
N ILE A 234 -16.67 -2.15 -10.45
CA ILE A 234 -15.73 -2.34 -9.36
C ILE A 234 -16.45 -2.29 -8.00
N ASN A 235 -15.94 -3.01 -7.03
CA ASN A 235 -16.42 -2.98 -5.65
C ASN A 235 -16.18 -1.60 -5.01
N ALA A 236 -17.16 -1.07 -4.30
CA ALA A 236 -17.04 0.19 -3.58
C ALA A 236 -16.12 0.04 -2.36
N PRO A 237 -14.97 0.73 -2.29
CA PRO A 237 -14.15 0.72 -1.09
C PRO A 237 -14.84 1.49 0.03
N THR A 238 -14.52 1.15 1.28
CA THR A 238 -15.04 1.89 2.43
C THR A 238 -14.60 3.35 2.43
N VAL A 239 -15.51 4.25 2.82
CA VAL A 239 -15.18 5.65 3.09
C VAL A 239 -14.53 5.85 4.47
N PHE A 240 -14.69 4.88 5.38
CA PHE A 240 -14.04 4.98 6.68
C PHE A 240 -12.53 4.99 6.55
N ASN A 241 -11.91 5.96 7.22
CA ASN A 241 -10.46 6.19 7.22
C ASN A 241 -9.85 6.50 5.84
N ALA A 242 -10.68 6.82 4.83
CA ALA A 242 -10.22 7.11 3.46
C ALA A 242 -9.25 8.30 3.38
N THR A 243 -9.33 9.22 4.34
CA THR A 243 -8.41 10.37 4.46
C THR A 243 -6.93 9.98 4.58
N PHE A 244 -6.62 8.76 5.04
CA PHE A 244 -5.25 8.27 5.19
C PHE A 244 -4.69 7.58 3.93
N ASN A 245 -5.48 7.41 2.88
CA ASN A 245 -5.00 6.89 1.60
C ASN A 245 -4.01 7.88 0.95
N LEU A 246 -3.02 7.34 0.24
CA LEU A 246 -2.09 8.15 -0.56
C LEU A 246 -2.80 8.86 -1.72
N GLU A 247 -3.68 8.14 -2.37
CA GLU A 247 -4.53 8.56 -3.47
C GLU A 247 -5.88 7.81 -3.38
N GLN A 248 -6.94 8.34 -3.97
CA GLN A 248 -8.27 7.75 -3.90
C GLN A 248 -8.59 6.90 -5.14
N PHE A 249 -9.63 6.06 -5.05
CA PHE A 249 -9.98 4.98 -5.97
C PHE A 249 -8.99 3.80 -5.96
N TRP A 250 -9.37 2.68 -6.58
CA TRP A 250 -8.53 1.50 -6.68
C TRP A 250 -7.28 1.73 -7.55
N ASP A 251 -7.40 2.53 -8.59
CA ASP A 251 -6.32 2.90 -9.53
C ASP A 251 -5.54 4.15 -9.11
N GLY A 252 -6.01 4.89 -8.10
CA GLY A 252 -5.35 6.10 -7.60
C GLY A 252 -5.52 7.32 -8.51
N ARG A 253 -6.62 7.39 -9.29
CA ARG A 253 -6.83 8.49 -10.25
C ARG A 253 -7.18 9.83 -9.62
N ALA A 254 -7.50 9.87 -8.33
CA ALA A 254 -7.74 11.11 -7.60
C ALA A 254 -6.71 11.29 -6.48
N ALA A 255 -6.08 12.48 -6.44
CA ALA A 255 -4.99 12.78 -5.54
C ALA A 255 -5.42 12.86 -4.06
N ASP A 256 -6.66 13.26 -3.79
CA ASP A 256 -7.20 13.50 -2.47
C ASP A 256 -8.73 13.26 -2.43
N LEU A 257 -9.34 13.47 -1.25
CA LEU A 257 -10.78 13.31 -1.05
C LEU A 257 -11.59 14.30 -1.90
N GLN A 258 -11.14 15.56 -2.02
CA GLN A 258 -11.84 16.57 -2.80
C GLN A 258 -11.89 16.21 -4.28
N LYS A 259 -10.77 15.75 -4.84
CA LYS A 259 -10.71 15.28 -6.24
C LYS A 259 -11.55 14.02 -6.44
N GLN A 260 -11.59 13.15 -5.43
CA GLN A 260 -12.43 11.95 -5.47
C GLN A 260 -13.92 12.33 -5.50
N ALA A 261 -14.36 13.23 -4.60
CA ALA A 261 -15.75 13.65 -4.50
C ALA A 261 -16.29 14.30 -5.80
N GLY A 262 -15.40 14.77 -6.66
CA GLY A 262 -15.75 15.32 -7.98
C GLY A 262 -16.10 14.30 -9.05
N GLY A 263 -15.74 13.03 -8.86
CA GLY A 263 -15.93 11.97 -9.86
C GLY A 263 -17.35 11.40 -9.92
N PRO A 264 -17.85 10.78 -8.85
CA PRO A 264 -19.13 10.06 -8.81
C PRO A 264 -20.35 10.89 -9.28
N PRO A 265 -20.51 12.18 -8.90
CA PRO A 265 -21.66 12.97 -9.33
C PRO A 265 -21.83 13.07 -10.84
N LEU A 266 -20.72 13.15 -11.58
CA LEU A 266 -20.72 13.29 -13.04
C LEU A 266 -20.52 11.95 -13.78
N ASN A 267 -20.31 10.85 -13.07
CA ASN A 267 -20.13 9.54 -13.69
C ASN A 267 -21.48 8.96 -14.14
N PRO A 268 -21.66 8.68 -15.45
CA PRO A 268 -22.95 8.23 -16.00
C PRO A 268 -23.44 6.87 -15.48
N ILE A 269 -22.53 6.04 -14.95
CA ILE A 269 -22.89 4.74 -14.36
C ILE A 269 -22.99 4.78 -12.82
N GLU A 270 -22.78 5.94 -12.20
CA GLU A 270 -22.92 6.16 -10.76
C GLU A 270 -24.05 7.13 -10.49
N MET A 271 -23.78 8.43 -10.38
CA MET A 271 -24.79 9.46 -10.03
C MET A 271 -25.37 10.22 -11.25
N ALA A 272 -24.72 10.17 -12.40
CA ALA A 272 -25.23 10.57 -13.72
C ALA A 272 -25.74 12.01 -13.87
N SER A 273 -25.29 12.98 -13.06
CA SER A 273 -25.54 14.40 -13.34
C SER A 273 -24.73 14.83 -14.56
N LYS A 274 -25.31 15.69 -15.39
CA LYS A 274 -24.70 16.10 -16.66
C LYS A 274 -23.58 17.13 -16.47
N SER A 275 -23.72 17.98 -15.44
CA SER A 275 -22.73 19.02 -15.13
C SER A 275 -22.88 19.51 -13.70
N TRP A 276 -21.90 20.25 -13.23
CA TRP A 276 -21.99 20.96 -11.96
C TRP A 276 -23.08 22.04 -11.96
N ASP A 277 -23.34 22.67 -13.09
CA ASP A 277 -24.43 23.70 -13.22
C ASP A 277 -25.81 23.06 -12.98
N GLU A 278 -26.02 21.81 -13.45
CA GLU A 278 -27.27 21.09 -13.16
C GLU A 278 -27.41 20.85 -11.66
N ILE A 279 -26.32 20.39 -10.99
CA ILE A 279 -26.31 20.14 -9.54
C ILE A 279 -26.60 21.46 -8.80
N VAL A 280 -25.89 22.54 -9.13
CA VAL A 280 -26.08 23.86 -8.52
C VAL A 280 -27.51 24.33 -8.67
N THR A 281 -28.10 24.19 -9.86
CA THR A 281 -29.50 24.56 -10.09
C THR A 281 -30.47 23.83 -9.16
N LYS A 282 -30.22 22.52 -8.90
CA LYS A 282 -31.02 21.73 -7.96
C LYS A 282 -30.80 22.15 -6.51
N LEU A 283 -29.56 22.43 -6.10
CA LEU A 283 -29.24 22.85 -4.73
C LEU A 283 -29.76 24.25 -4.43
N ASP A 284 -29.75 25.16 -5.40
CA ASP A 284 -30.28 26.52 -5.27
C ASP A 284 -31.79 26.60 -4.94
N THR A 285 -32.51 25.51 -5.13
CA THR A 285 -33.93 25.40 -4.72
C THR A 285 -34.13 25.32 -3.21
N ASP A 286 -33.06 25.20 -2.42
CA ASP A 286 -33.09 25.17 -0.95
C ASP A 286 -32.47 26.45 -0.37
N PRO A 287 -33.31 27.50 -0.05
CA PRO A 287 -32.79 28.78 0.44
C PRO A 287 -32.02 28.66 1.77
N ALA A 288 -32.39 27.69 2.62
CA ALA A 288 -31.71 27.49 3.91
C ALA A 288 -30.32 26.90 3.70
N LEU A 289 -30.19 25.92 2.78
CA LEU A 289 -28.88 25.37 2.43
C LEU A 289 -28.03 26.43 1.74
N LYS A 290 -28.60 27.19 0.80
CA LYS A 290 -27.91 28.27 0.08
C LYS A 290 -27.33 29.31 1.04
N THR A 291 -28.15 29.87 1.96
CA THR A 291 -27.69 30.83 2.95
C THR A 291 -26.57 30.27 3.86
N ALA A 292 -26.74 29.05 4.33
CA ALA A 292 -25.72 28.41 5.13
C ALA A 292 -24.40 28.18 4.34
N PHE A 293 -24.53 27.86 3.05
CA PHE A 293 -23.41 27.64 2.17
C PHE A 293 -22.64 28.93 1.85
N GLU A 294 -23.36 30.01 1.49
CA GLU A 294 -22.76 31.31 1.19
C GLU A 294 -22.06 31.94 2.41
N THR A 295 -22.48 31.58 3.63
CA THR A 295 -21.82 32.02 4.86
C THR A 295 -20.39 31.45 4.97
N VAL A 296 -20.17 30.22 4.49
CA VAL A 296 -18.88 29.53 4.54
C VAL A 296 -18.08 29.74 3.24
N TYR A 297 -18.78 29.76 2.12
CA TYR A 297 -18.25 29.95 0.78
C TYR A 297 -18.89 31.16 0.11
N PRO A 298 -18.29 32.34 0.23
CA PRO A 298 -18.88 33.57 -0.33
C PRO A 298 -19.15 33.54 -1.83
N GLN A 299 -18.45 32.67 -2.58
CA GLN A 299 -18.63 32.40 -3.99
C GLN A 299 -19.82 31.47 -4.30
N GLY A 300 -20.54 30.99 -3.29
CA GLY A 300 -21.70 30.12 -3.42
C GLY A 300 -21.37 28.70 -3.91
N PHE A 301 -22.39 28.00 -4.41
CA PHE A 301 -22.24 26.65 -4.94
C PHE A 301 -21.46 26.64 -6.26
N ASN A 302 -20.48 25.76 -6.33
CA ASN A 302 -19.82 25.32 -7.56
C ASN A 302 -19.16 23.97 -7.29
N GLY A 303 -18.58 23.32 -8.31
CA GLY A 303 -17.97 22.01 -8.15
C GLY A 303 -16.87 21.98 -7.10
N ASP A 304 -16.03 23.01 -7.02
CA ASP A 304 -14.92 23.04 -6.07
C ASP A 304 -15.41 23.23 -4.62
N THR A 305 -16.39 24.12 -4.38
CA THR A 305 -16.89 24.36 -3.02
C THR A 305 -17.73 23.21 -2.50
N ILE A 306 -18.51 22.56 -3.36
CA ILE A 306 -19.29 21.37 -3.01
C ILE A 306 -18.37 20.22 -2.63
N THR A 307 -17.35 19.95 -3.45
CA THR A 307 -16.41 18.86 -3.22
C THR A 307 -15.48 19.11 -2.03
N ASP A 308 -15.09 20.38 -1.78
CA ASP A 308 -14.32 20.76 -0.58
C ASP A 308 -15.11 20.50 0.70
N ALA A 309 -16.39 20.88 0.75
CA ALA A 309 -17.25 20.60 1.90
C ALA A 309 -17.44 19.10 2.13
N ILE A 310 -17.65 18.31 1.07
CA ILE A 310 -17.78 16.85 1.18
C ILE A 310 -16.47 16.24 1.71
N ALA A 311 -15.33 16.64 1.16
CA ALA A 311 -14.01 16.16 1.61
C ALA A 311 -13.73 16.51 3.07
N GLU A 312 -14.14 17.70 3.52
CA GLU A 312 -13.97 18.10 4.91
C GLU A 312 -14.81 17.27 5.86
N TYR A 313 -16.03 16.91 5.45
CA TYR A 313 -16.85 15.94 6.20
C TYR A 313 -16.23 14.55 6.19
N GLU A 314 -15.74 14.07 5.05
CA GLU A 314 -15.12 12.72 4.97
C GLU A 314 -13.88 12.57 5.85
N LYS A 315 -13.15 13.65 6.17
CA LYS A 315 -12.06 13.62 7.17
C LYS A 315 -12.56 13.22 8.56
N THR A 316 -13.82 13.46 8.89
CA THR A 316 -14.43 13.03 10.16
C THR A 316 -14.82 11.56 10.19
N LEU A 317 -14.86 10.88 9.02
CA LEU A 317 -15.22 9.48 8.90
C LEU A 317 -14.04 8.58 9.29
N ILE A 318 -13.55 8.73 10.50
CA ILE A 318 -12.50 7.88 11.08
C ILE A 318 -13.09 6.95 12.13
N THR A 319 -12.44 5.79 12.31
CA THR A 319 -12.89 4.75 13.25
C THR A 319 -11.76 4.40 14.23
N PRO A 320 -11.47 5.28 15.21
CA PRO A 320 -10.47 5.03 16.24
C PRO A 320 -10.95 3.96 17.24
N ASP A 321 -10.07 3.69 18.22
CA ASP A 321 -10.36 2.86 19.39
C ASP A 321 -10.77 1.40 19.07
N ALA A 322 -10.32 0.87 17.92
CA ALA A 322 -10.32 -0.57 17.69
C ALA A 322 -9.55 -1.29 18.82
N PRO A 323 -9.87 -2.56 19.13
CA PRO A 323 -9.08 -3.34 20.08
C PRO A 323 -7.58 -3.27 19.80
N PHE A 324 -7.20 -3.36 18.52
CA PHE A 324 -5.80 -3.26 18.09
C PHE A 324 -5.20 -1.87 18.35
N ASP A 325 -5.97 -0.77 18.21
CA ASP A 325 -5.50 0.58 18.54
C ASP A 325 -5.22 0.74 20.04
N LYS A 326 -6.09 0.20 20.89
CA LYS A 326 -5.91 0.22 22.34
C LYS A 326 -4.66 -0.55 22.73
N TRP A 327 -4.42 -1.70 22.10
CA TRP A 327 -3.21 -2.48 22.32
C TRP A 327 -1.95 -1.70 21.87
N LEU A 328 -1.97 -1.03 20.72
CA LEU A 328 -0.86 -0.17 20.28
C LEU A 328 -0.57 0.98 21.26
N ARG A 329 -1.60 1.47 21.95
CA ARG A 329 -1.49 2.50 22.98
C ARG A 329 -1.08 1.95 24.36
N GLY A 330 -0.93 0.62 24.50
CA GLY A 330 -0.38 -0.01 25.70
C GLY A 330 -1.37 -0.80 26.53
N ASP A 331 -2.62 -0.95 26.12
CA ASP A 331 -3.56 -1.85 26.80
C ASP A 331 -3.29 -3.30 26.41
N GLU A 332 -2.54 -4.00 27.26
CA GLU A 332 -2.17 -5.41 27.03
C GLU A 332 -3.36 -6.36 26.97
N ASN A 333 -4.49 -5.98 27.56
CA ASN A 333 -5.71 -6.79 27.63
C ASN A 333 -6.68 -6.52 26.48
N ALA A 334 -6.40 -5.53 25.65
CA ALA A 334 -7.27 -5.18 24.53
C ALA A 334 -7.34 -6.25 23.43
N LEU A 335 -6.34 -7.14 23.34
CA LEU A 335 -6.31 -8.25 22.41
C LEU A 335 -6.28 -9.59 23.14
N THR A 336 -7.01 -10.57 22.61
CA THR A 336 -6.91 -11.97 23.02
C THR A 336 -5.56 -12.57 22.62
N ALA A 337 -5.20 -13.72 23.21
CA ALA A 337 -4.00 -14.47 22.80
C ALA A 337 -4.05 -14.86 21.31
N GLN A 338 -5.23 -15.27 20.83
CA GLN A 338 -5.46 -15.60 19.42
C GLN A 338 -5.20 -14.41 18.50
N GLN A 339 -5.75 -13.24 18.81
CA GLN A 339 -5.54 -12.02 18.02
C GLN A 339 -4.07 -11.58 18.00
N LYS A 340 -3.36 -11.70 19.13
CA LYS A 340 -1.91 -11.43 19.20
C LYS A 340 -1.10 -12.41 18.34
N HIS A 341 -1.45 -13.70 18.36
CA HIS A 341 -0.84 -14.72 17.53
C HIS A 341 -1.13 -14.45 16.04
N GLY A 342 -2.38 -14.11 15.68
CA GLY A 342 -2.74 -13.72 14.33
C GLY A 342 -1.95 -12.51 13.81
N TYR A 343 -1.69 -11.52 14.66
CA TYR A 343 -0.80 -10.39 14.31
C TYR A 343 0.65 -10.81 14.09
N ALA A 344 1.15 -11.74 14.91
CA ALA A 344 2.50 -12.30 14.70
C ALA A 344 2.57 -13.02 13.34
N LEU A 345 1.60 -13.89 13.02
CA LEU A 345 1.49 -14.57 11.72
C LEU A 345 1.34 -13.59 10.55
N PHE A 346 0.59 -12.50 10.72
CA PHE A 346 0.45 -11.44 9.73
C PHE A 346 1.80 -10.79 9.39
N LYS A 347 2.64 -10.52 10.38
CA LYS A 347 4.00 -9.99 10.16
C LYS A 347 4.92 -11.04 9.53
N GLU A 348 4.93 -12.25 10.07
CA GLU A 348 5.77 -13.37 9.60
C GLU A 348 5.50 -13.69 8.13
N ASN A 349 4.23 -13.71 7.73
CA ASN A 349 3.80 -14.01 6.37
C ASN A 349 3.80 -12.78 5.45
N LYS A 350 4.60 -11.75 5.71
CA LYS A 350 4.83 -10.55 4.85
C LYS A 350 3.61 -9.65 4.66
N CYS A 351 2.49 -9.88 5.30
CA CYS A 351 1.29 -9.06 5.08
C CYS A 351 1.57 -7.59 5.42
N ALA A 352 2.30 -7.34 6.54
CA ALA A 352 2.69 -6.00 6.97
C ALA A 352 3.63 -5.28 5.99
N THR A 353 4.24 -5.97 5.01
CA THR A 353 5.11 -5.32 4.01
C THR A 353 4.33 -4.41 3.05
N CYS A 354 3.05 -4.70 2.83
CA CYS A 354 2.15 -3.89 2.03
C CYS A 354 1.04 -3.27 2.90
N HIS A 355 0.55 -4.03 3.89
CA HIS A 355 -0.49 -3.63 4.82
C HIS A 355 0.11 -3.05 6.11
N GLY A 356 0.78 -1.91 6.01
CA GLY A 356 1.33 -1.13 7.12
C GLY A 356 0.67 0.24 7.25
N GLY A 357 1.16 1.06 8.18
CA GLY A 357 0.67 2.41 8.42
C GLY A 357 -0.62 2.46 9.24
N ILE A 358 -1.26 3.63 9.27
CA ILE A 358 -2.45 3.92 10.09
C ILE A 358 -3.60 2.96 9.73
N ILE A 359 -3.85 2.78 8.44
CA ILE A 359 -4.99 1.97 7.96
C ILE A 359 -4.60 0.55 7.50
N LEU A 360 -3.38 0.11 7.75
CA LEU A 360 -2.86 -1.17 7.29
C LEU A 360 -3.06 -1.34 5.76
N GLY A 361 -2.54 -0.40 5.00
CA GLY A 361 -2.69 -0.29 3.55
C GLY A 361 -2.83 1.16 3.08
N GLY A 362 -3.42 1.37 1.91
CA GLY A 362 -3.71 2.69 1.35
C GLY A 362 -2.50 3.47 0.83
N ARG A 363 -1.28 2.97 0.97
CA ARG A 363 -0.04 3.73 0.76
C ARG A 363 0.85 3.22 -0.37
N SER A 364 0.45 2.16 -1.06
CA SER A 364 1.18 1.57 -2.20
C SER A 364 0.22 0.95 -3.22
N PHE A 365 0.75 0.67 -4.41
CA PHE A 365 0.06 -0.03 -5.49
C PHE A 365 0.78 -1.34 -5.79
N GLU A 366 0.08 -2.45 -5.65
CA GLU A 366 0.67 -3.78 -5.82
C GLU A 366 -0.14 -4.63 -6.79
N PRO A 367 0.51 -5.50 -7.58
CA PRO A 367 -0.22 -6.43 -8.43
C PRO A 367 -0.77 -7.57 -7.57
N LEU A 368 -2.02 -7.94 -7.77
CA LEU A 368 -2.49 -9.21 -7.24
C LEU A 368 -1.76 -10.35 -7.98
N GLY A 369 -1.19 -11.29 -7.22
CA GLY A 369 -0.37 -12.34 -7.83
C GLY A 369 1.12 -12.00 -7.92
N LEU A 370 1.69 -11.46 -6.85
CA LEU A 370 3.12 -11.13 -6.79
C LEU A 370 4.02 -12.36 -6.88
N LYS A 371 3.66 -13.47 -6.22
CA LYS A 371 4.43 -14.71 -6.16
C LYS A 371 3.91 -15.80 -7.10
N LYS A 372 2.61 -15.90 -7.23
CA LYS A 372 1.95 -16.82 -8.16
C LYS A 372 0.94 -16.02 -8.97
N GLU A 373 0.92 -16.19 -10.27
CA GLU A 373 -0.02 -15.51 -11.15
C GLU A 373 -1.47 -15.78 -10.71
N TYR A 374 -2.23 -14.70 -10.55
CA TYR A 374 -3.66 -14.77 -10.25
C TYR A 374 -4.44 -14.82 -11.55
N ASP A 375 -5.30 -15.81 -11.69
CA ASP A 375 -6.13 -15.96 -12.86
C ASP A 375 -7.38 -15.07 -12.71
N PHE A 376 -7.39 -13.98 -13.43
CA PHE A 376 -8.53 -13.07 -13.50
C PHE A 376 -9.61 -13.54 -14.50
N GLY A 377 -9.35 -14.60 -15.28
CA GLY A 377 -10.16 -14.90 -16.46
C GLY A 377 -10.10 -13.75 -17.48
N GLU A 378 -11.24 -13.31 -18.00
CA GLU A 378 -11.31 -12.13 -18.86
C GLU A 378 -11.02 -10.86 -18.09
N LEU A 379 -10.06 -10.07 -18.60
CA LEU A 379 -9.66 -8.80 -18.00
C LEU A 379 -10.60 -7.67 -18.44
N THR A 380 -11.02 -6.86 -17.49
CA THR A 380 -11.77 -5.62 -17.71
C THR A 380 -10.84 -4.40 -17.63
N ALA A 381 -11.33 -3.24 -18.01
CA ALA A 381 -10.60 -1.98 -17.85
C ALA A 381 -10.27 -1.69 -16.37
N ALA A 382 -11.12 -2.11 -15.43
CA ALA A 382 -10.91 -1.94 -13.99
C ALA A 382 -9.71 -2.75 -13.48
N ASP A 383 -9.47 -3.94 -14.04
CA ASP A 383 -8.34 -4.79 -13.66
C ASP A 383 -6.99 -4.22 -14.06
N ILE A 384 -6.94 -3.42 -15.12
CA ILE A 384 -5.70 -2.76 -15.58
C ILE A 384 -5.11 -1.87 -14.48
N GLY A 385 -5.97 -1.30 -13.61
CA GLY A 385 -5.57 -0.61 -12.38
C GLY A 385 -4.73 0.64 -12.63
N ARG A 386 -3.63 0.78 -11.90
CA ARG A 386 -2.74 1.96 -11.91
C ARG A 386 -2.26 2.37 -13.31
N MET A 387 -2.07 1.43 -14.23
CA MET A 387 -1.69 1.73 -15.61
C MET A 387 -2.73 2.59 -16.34
N ASN A 388 -4.01 2.57 -15.94
CA ASN A 388 -5.02 3.47 -16.49
C ASN A 388 -4.67 4.94 -16.23
N VAL A 389 -3.94 5.21 -15.14
CA VAL A 389 -3.53 6.55 -14.70
C VAL A 389 -2.14 6.91 -15.24
N THR A 390 -1.15 6.07 -14.93
CA THR A 390 0.26 6.36 -15.23
C THR A 390 0.66 6.11 -16.67
N LYS A 391 -0.07 5.27 -17.40
CA LYS A 391 0.26 4.75 -18.74
C LYS A 391 1.55 3.92 -18.78
N GLU A 392 2.14 3.61 -17.63
CA GLU A 392 3.36 2.82 -17.52
C GLU A 392 3.04 1.32 -17.52
N VAL A 393 3.69 0.55 -18.35
CA VAL A 393 3.47 -0.92 -18.48
C VAL A 393 3.73 -1.65 -17.16
N ARG A 394 4.70 -1.17 -16.36
CA ARG A 394 5.01 -1.74 -15.04
C ARG A 394 3.85 -1.66 -14.04
N ASP A 395 2.93 -0.70 -14.23
CA ASP A 395 1.78 -0.47 -13.36
C ASP A 395 0.53 -1.26 -13.77
N ARG A 396 0.65 -2.08 -14.81
CA ARG A 396 -0.43 -2.97 -15.25
C ARG A 396 -0.81 -3.96 -14.16
N LEU A 397 -2.12 -4.10 -13.91
CA LEU A 397 -2.72 -4.95 -12.88
C LEU A 397 -2.31 -4.56 -11.43
N ARG A 398 -1.78 -3.36 -11.22
CA ARG A 398 -1.56 -2.84 -9.87
C ARG A 398 -2.79 -2.10 -9.40
N GLN A 399 -3.26 -2.50 -8.23
CA GLN A 399 -4.33 -1.81 -7.50
C GLN A 399 -3.75 -1.17 -6.24
N LYS A 400 -4.37 -0.10 -5.79
CA LYS A 400 -4.05 0.43 -4.47
C LYS A 400 -4.28 -0.68 -3.44
N VAL A 401 -3.28 -0.93 -2.60
CA VAL A 401 -3.41 -1.86 -1.48
C VAL A 401 -4.52 -1.33 -0.56
N PRO A 402 -5.64 -2.05 -0.40
CA PRO A 402 -6.73 -1.55 0.43
C PRO A 402 -6.33 -1.48 1.89
N GLY A 403 -6.86 -0.49 2.61
CA GLY A 403 -6.79 -0.46 4.07
C GLY A 403 -7.54 -1.65 4.68
N LEU A 404 -7.03 -2.17 5.78
CA LEU A 404 -7.65 -3.30 6.49
C LEU A 404 -8.44 -2.87 7.73
N ARG A 405 -8.48 -1.57 8.07
CA ARG A 405 -9.37 -1.09 9.14
C ARG A 405 -10.82 -1.37 8.76
N ASN A 406 -11.59 -1.94 9.69
CA ASN A 406 -12.98 -2.37 9.50
C ASN A 406 -13.16 -3.47 8.43
N VAL A 407 -12.10 -4.17 8.01
CA VAL A 407 -12.17 -5.16 6.92
C VAL A 407 -13.20 -6.26 7.17
N ALA A 408 -13.44 -6.64 8.43
CA ALA A 408 -14.47 -7.60 8.80
C ALA A 408 -15.90 -7.16 8.43
N LEU A 409 -16.14 -5.85 8.21
CA LEU A 409 -17.44 -5.28 7.87
C LEU A 409 -17.61 -5.00 6.37
N THR A 410 -16.60 -5.26 5.54
CA THR A 410 -16.58 -4.77 4.15
C THR A 410 -16.61 -5.88 3.09
N ALA A 411 -17.16 -7.04 3.43
CA ALA A 411 -17.42 -8.08 2.43
C ALA A 411 -18.40 -7.58 1.35
N PRO A 412 -18.26 -8.06 0.09
CA PRO A 412 -17.26 -8.97 -0.43
C PRO A 412 -15.92 -8.27 -0.76
N TYR A 413 -14.85 -9.06 -0.93
CA TYR A 413 -13.48 -8.58 -0.97
C TYR A 413 -12.92 -8.48 -2.39
N PHE A 414 -11.76 -7.82 -2.47
CA PHE A 414 -11.01 -7.44 -3.67
C PHE A 414 -11.75 -6.40 -4.54
N HIS A 415 -11.04 -5.88 -5.54
CA HIS A 415 -11.59 -4.82 -6.40
C HIS A 415 -12.79 -5.29 -7.26
N ARG A 416 -12.90 -6.60 -7.51
CA ARG A 416 -14.06 -7.19 -8.21
C ARG A 416 -15.22 -7.54 -7.28
N GLY A 417 -15.00 -7.53 -5.95
CA GLY A 417 -16.00 -7.97 -4.99
C GLY A 417 -16.41 -9.42 -5.18
N ASP A 418 -15.53 -10.26 -5.71
CA ASP A 418 -15.82 -11.65 -6.09
C ASP A 418 -15.41 -12.67 -5.03
N VAL A 419 -14.88 -12.23 -3.90
CA VAL A 419 -14.47 -13.06 -2.78
C VAL A 419 -15.40 -12.81 -1.59
N PRO A 420 -16.27 -13.78 -1.22
CA PRO A 420 -17.37 -13.54 -0.30
C PRO A 420 -16.95 -13.50 1.18
N SER A 421 -15.85 -14.14 1.57
CA SER A 421 -15.45 -14.25 2.99
C SER A 421 -14.03 -13.79 3.26
N LEU A 422 -13.79 -13.28 4.46
CA LEU A 422 -12.46 -12.84 4.91
C LEU A 422 -11.47 -14.01 5.00
N ASP A 423 -11.95 -15.18 5.42
CA ASP A 423 -11.17 -16.43 5.43
C ASP A 423 -10.62 -16.77 4.04
N GLU A 424 -11.50 -16.73 3.02
CA GLU A 424 -11.09 -16.97 1.64
C GLU A 424 -10.12 -15.90 1.12
N ALA A 425 -10.37 -14.63 1.43
CA ALA A 425 -9.47 -13.53 1.05
C ALA A 425 -8.07 -13.72 1.65
N VAL A 426 -7.96 -14.12 2.92
CA VAL A 426 -6.67 -14.43 3.57
C VAL A 426 -5.97 -15.60 2.87
N LYS A 427 -6.69 -16.69 2.57
CA LYS A 427 -6.13 -17.86 1.86
C LYS A 427 -5.63 -17.49 0.46
N LEU A 428 -6.36 -16.66 -0.27
CA LEU A 428 -5.94 -16.18 -1.60
C LEU A 428 -4.70 -15.28 -1.50
N MET A 429 -4.64 -14.38 -0.50
CA MET A 429 -3.45 -13.58 -0.25
C MET A 429 -2.23 -14.44 0.09
N LEU A 430 -2.36 -15.42 0.98
CA LEU A 430 -1.29 -16.36 1.29
C LEU A 430 -0.79 -17.09 0.03
N ARG A 431 -1.72 -17.58 -0.78
CA ARG A 431 -1.40 -18.36 -1.99
C ARG A 431 -0.73 -17.52 -3.07
N TYR A 432 -1.27 -16.34 -3.37
CA TYR A 432 -0.89 -15.56 -4.55
C TYR A 432 0.11 -14.45 -4.26
N GLN A 433 -0.01 -13.77 -3.12
CA GLN A 433 0.92 -12.70 -2.74
C GLN A 433 2.16 -13.21 -2.00
N VAL A 434 1.97 -14.16 -1.06
CA VAL A 434 3.06 -14.70 -0.23
C VAL A 434 3.70 -15.91 -0.88
N GLY A 435 2.92 -16.75 -1.55
CA GLY A 435 3.35 -18.01 -2.17
C GLY A 435 3.38 -19.19 -1.20
N THR A 436 2.56 -19.15 -0.15
CA THR A 436 2.45 -20.20 0.87
C THR A 436 0.99 -20.57 1.15
N SER A 437 0.80 -21.55 2.01
CA SER A 437 -0.48 -21.88 2.61
C SER A 437 -0.25 -22.18 4.09
N LEU A 438 -1.21 -21.82 4.93
CA LEU A 438 -1.19 -22.09 6.35
C LEU A 438 -2.29 -23.10 6.72
N PRO A 439 -2.15 -23.84 7.83
CA PRO A 439 -3.24 -24.63 8.40
C PRO A 439 -4.42 -23.73 8.78
N GLN A 440 -5.63 -24.30 8.80
CA GLN A 440 -6.86 -23.52 9.03
C GLN A 440 -6.85 -22.75 10.35
N ASN A 441 -6.34 -23.33 11.43
CA ASN A 441 -6.25 -22.66 12.72
C ASN A 441 -5.38 -21.38 12.68
N GLU A 442 -4.30 -21.36 11.88
CA GLU A 442 -3.48 -20.16 11.71
C GLU A 442 -4.16 -19.10 10.80
N VAL A 443 -4.93 -19.56 9.81
CA VAL A 443 -5.80 -18.67 9.03
C VAL A 443 -6.85 -18.03 9.95
N ASP A 444 -7.50 -18.83 10.81
CA ASP A 444 -8.49 -18.36 11.78
C ASP A 444 -7.87 -17.32 12.76
N ASP A 445 -6.62 -17.51 13.17
CA ASP A 445 -5.92 -16.54 14.01
C ASP A 445 -5.65 -15.23 13.28
N ILE A 446 -5.25 -15.27 12.00
CA ILE A 446 -5.11 -14.06 11.17
C ILE A 446 -6.46 -13.37 11.02
N VAL A 447 -7.55 -14.10 10.77
CA VAL A 447 -8.91 -13.54 10.67
C VAL A 447 -9.30 -12.89 12.01
N ALA A 448 -9.05 -13.54 13.14
CA ALA A 448 -9.32 -12.97 14.46
C ALA A 448 -8.52 -11.68 14.72
N PHE A 449 -7.27 -11.60 14.23
CA PHE A 449 -6.52 -10.35 14.24
C PHE A 449 -7.21 -9.28 13.38
N LEU A 450 -7.62 -9.61 12.16
CA LEU A 450 -8.29 -8.67 11.25
C LEU A 450 -9.62 -8.15 11.84
N ASP A 451 -10.36 -8.98 12.56
CA ASP A 451 -11.57 -8.58 13.31
C ASP A 451 -11.26 -7.52 14.36
N SER A 452 -10.09 -7.62 15.02
CA SER A 452 -9.64 -6.64 16.03
C SER A 452 -9.34 -5.24 15.47
N LEU A 453 -9.32 -5.09 14.14
CA LEU A 453 -9.12 -3.82 13.43
C LEU A 453 -10.42 -3.01 13.28
N THR A 454 -11.56 -3.54 13.75
CA THR A 454 -12.84 -2.85 13.70
C THR A 454 -12.87 -1.78 14.77
N GLY A 455 -12.89 -0.52 14.35
CA GLY A 455 -12.91 0.65 15.21
C GLY A 455 -14.33 1.17 15.47
N VAL A 456 -14.40 2.25 16.23
CA VAL A 456 -15.68 2.85 16.64
C VAL A 456 -15.95 4.07 15.75
N TYR A 457 -17.04 4.03 15.00
CA TYR A 457 -17.54 5.20 14.30
C TYR A 457 -18.47 5.99 15.24
N THR A 458 -18.18 7.28 15.42
CA THR A 458 -19.05 8.21 16.12
C THR A 458 -19.78 9.08 15.10
N PRO A 459 -21.10 8.89 14.91
CA PRO A 459 -21.86 9.68 13.94
C PRO A 459 -21.73 11.19 14.21
N TYR A 460 -21.48 11.96 13.16
CA TYR A 460 -21.51 13.40 13.24
C TYR A 460 -22.92 13.87 13.64
N GLN A 461 -22.98 14.72 14.65
CA GLN A 461 -24.22 15.34 15.08
C GLN A 461 -24.13 16.85 14.81
N PRO A 462 -24.94 17.37 13.85
CA PRO A 462 -25.03 18.80 13.66
C PRO A 462 -25.41 19.48 14.98
N ALA A 463 -24.74 20.58 15.31
CA ALA A 463 -25.14 21.38 16.47
C ALA A 463 -26.64 21.71 16.38
N SER A 464 -27.39 21.38 17.44
CA SER A 464 -28.80 21.80 17.53
C SER A 464 -28.86 23.33 17.45
N ARG A 465 -29.57 23.82 16.44
CA ARG A 465 -29.84 25.25 16.28
C ARG A 465 -30.68 25.80 17.42
#